data_73cd1b414cef3968239323c142c854a2
#
_entry.id   73cd1b414cef3968239323c142c854a2
#
_cell.length_a   1.000
_cell.length_b   1.000
_cell.length_c   1.000
_cell.angle_alpha   90.00
_cell.angle_beta   90.00
_cell.angle_gamma   90.00
#
_symmetry.space_group_name_H-M   'P 1'
#
loop_
_entity.id
_entity.type
_entity.pdbx_description
1 polymer ?
#
loop_
_entity_poly.entity_id
_entity_poly.type
_entity_poly.pdbx_seq_one_letter_code
_entity_poly.pdbx_strand_id
1 'polypeptide(L)'
;QKNRLGQTKLLNVLQGDDWNTAQIWYDAVKDFEFEGWAMGGINMCDMEVMLKRLIIMRDEKKLDGKDWMHVLGTSQMDWGCYLTQVQRQVRKHINPNFTISFDSASAFLSTANGLVYTHNSFANDRFSFVMDKAPDDKQLKGSDIQFPFDSGIGRRLKMKDVCWYGENDLNKNGKVGATSWDSFSYVLMMAHNVYNQIRAIQIANDLNDIESIKYRPEVKHWRKTKASDKTDEPSIYVPRNILYFNTLVE
;
A
#
# COMPACT_ATOMS: atom_id res chain seq x y z
N GLN A 1 30.51 1.44 -5.25
CA GLN A 1 30.59 2.10 -6.57
C GLN A 1 31.71 1.53 -7.45
N LYS A 2 32.92 1.28 -6.91
CA LYS A 2 34.10 0.86 -7.70
C LYS A 2 33.91 -0.45 -8.51
N ASN A 3 33.01 -1.32 -8.07
CA ASN A 3 32.75 -2.64 -8.71
C ASN A 3 31.44 -2.67 -9.51
N ARG A 4 30.83 -1.52 -9.76
CA ARG A 4 29.56 -1.42 -10.47
C ARG A 4 29.77 -1.55 -11.98
N LEU A 5 28.99 -2.41 -12.63
CA LEU A 5 29.02 -2.62 -14.07
C LEU A 5 28.16 -1.62 -14.88
N GLY A 6 27.66 -0.57 -14.26
CA GLY A 6 27.01 0.56 -14.94
C GLY A 6 25.51 0.46 -15.17
N GLN A 7 24.89 -0.72 -15.08
CA GLN A 7 23.46 -0.90 -15.37
C GLN A 7 22.54 -0.77 -14.14
N THR A 8 23.05 -1.08 -12.95
CA THR A 8 22.27 -1.04 -11.71
C THR A 8 22.29 0.36 -11.11
N LYS A 9 21.12 0.93 -10.86
CA LYS A 9 20.99 2.15 -10.07
C LYS A 9 21.09 1.84 -8.58
N LEU A 10 21.80 2.67 -7.84
CA LEU A 10 21.97 2.53 -6.41
C LEU A 10 21.23 3.67 -5.69
N LEU A 11 20.67 3.35 -4.52
CA LEU A 11 19.99 4.30 -3.68
C LEU A 11 20.74 4.49 -2.37
N ASN A 12 20.84 5.73 -1.90
CA ASN A 12 21.25 6.02 -0.55
C ASN A 12 20.14 5.63 0.42
N VAL A 13 20.41 4.72 1.32
CA VAL A 13 19.43 4.28 2.32
C VAL A 13 19.51 5.17 3.55
N LEU A 14 18.40 5.76 3.94
CA LEU A 14 18.25 6.49 5.21
C LEU A 14 17.67 5.57 6.26
N GLN A 15 18.25 5.58 7.44
CA GLN A 15 17.85 4.77 8.58
C GLN A 15 17.79 5.63 9.85
N GLY A 16 17.48 5.02 10.96
CA GLY A 16 17.40 5.61 12.29
C GLY A 16 16.07 5.32 12.96
N ASP A 17 16.07 5.14 14.27
CA ASP A 17 14.89 4.79 15.05
C ASP A 17 14.13 6.02 15.55
N ASP A 18 14.81 7.17 15.58
CA ASP A 18 14.27 8.48 15.93
C ASP A 18 14.86 9.57 15.04
N TRP A 19 14.42 10.82 15.24
CA TRP A 19 14.91 11.96 14.46
C TRP A 19 16.42 12.18 14.59
N ASN A 20 16.97 12.03 15.79
CA ASN A 20 18.39 12.32 16.05
C ASN A 20 19.28 11.27 15.37
N THR A 21 18.99 10.01 15.55
CA THR A 21 19.72 8.90 14.89
C THR A 21 19.54 8.94 13.37
N ALA A 22 18.36 9.30 12.88
CA ALA A 22 18.11 9.48 11.45
C ALA A 22 18.87 10.68 10.88
N GLN A 23 19.08 11.76 11.66
CA GLN A 23 19.88 12.90 11.23
C GLN A 23 21.36 12.54 11.16
N ILE A 24 21.88 11.86 12.17
CA ILE A 24 23.29 11.37 12.17
C ILE A 24 23.53 10.47 10.96
N TRP A 25 22.59 9.55 10.68
CA TRP A 25 22.71 8.68 9.53
C TRP A 25 22.68 9.46 8.20
N TYR A 26 21.74 10.39 8.07
CA TYR A 26 21.66 11.24 6.89
C TYR A 26 22.96 12.01 6.64
N ASP A 27 23.51 12.65 7.66
CA ASP A 27 24.75 13.40 7.55
C ASP A 27 25.95 12.52 7.16
N ALA A 28 25.95 11.26 7.57
CA ALA A 28 26.99 10.30 7.20
C ALA A 28 26.90 9.83 5.73
N VAL A 29 25.70 9.84 5.13
CA VAL A 29 25.50 9.25 3.78
C VAL A 29 25.15 10.28 2.71
N LYS A 30 24.76 11.50 3.07
CA LYS A 30 24.21 12.50 2.12
C LYS A 30 25.15 12.92 0.98
N ASP A 31 26.45 12.74 1.16
CA ASP A 31 27.46 13.11 0.17
C ASP A 31 27.85 11.97 -0.77
N PHE A 32 27.28 10.78 -0.60
CA PHE A 32 27.44 9.72 -1.59
C PHE A 32 26.58 9.99 -2.83
N GLU A 33 27.22 9.98 -3.98
CA GLU A 33 26.55 10.22 -5.26
C GLU A 33 25.92 8.94 -5.80
N PHE A 34 24.71 8.63 -5.34
CA PHE A 34 23.86 7.59 -5.89
C PHE A 34 22.70 8.21 -6.69
N GLU A 35 21.98 7.39 -7.45
CA GLU A 35 20.94 7.85 -8.36
C GLU A 35 19.61 8.20 -7.66
N GLY A 36 19.50 7.92 -6.37
CA GLY A 36 18.30 8.22 -5.62
C GLY A 36 18.42 7.87 -4.15
N TRP A 37 17.27 7.81 -3.49
CA TRP A 37 17.16 7.65 -2.05
C TRP A 37 16.23 6.49 -1.69
N ALA A 38 16.49 5.83 -0.56
CA ALA A 38 15.56 4.89 0.04
C ALA A 38 15.26 5.31 1.49
N MET A 39 13.97 5.47 1.80
CA MET A 39 13.48 5.87 3.12
C MET A 39 13.23 4.63 3.96
N GLY A 40 13.98 4.49 5.05
CA GLY A 40 13.85 3.42 6.04
C GLY A 40 13.81 3.99 7.46
N GLY A 41 13.68 3.13 8.47
CA GLY A 41 13.59 3.52 9.86
C GLY A 41 12.44 4.50 10.11
N ILE A 42 12.64 5.51 10.94
CA ILE A 42 11.60 6.50 11.26
C ILE A 42 11.12 7.28 10.04
N ASN A 43 11.95 7.44 9.00
CA ASN A 43 11.57 8.17 7.79
C ASN A 43 10.47 7.46 6.97
N MET A 44 10.23 6.17 7.21
CA MET A 44 9.15 5.42 6.54
C MET A 44 7.99 5.08 7.49
N CYS A 45 8.10 5.37 8.77
CA CYS A 45 7.08 5.09 9.77
C CYS A 45 6.24 6.33 10.10
N ASP A 46 6.78 7.52 9.93
CA ASP A 46 6.17 8.79 10.29
C ASP A 46 6.23 9.78 9.12
N MET A 47 5.06 10.20 8.63
CA MET A 47 4.96 11.10 7.49
C MET A 47 5.49 12.50 7.79
N GLU A 48 5.34 12.99 9.01
CA GLU A 48 5.90 14.30 9.41
C GLU A 48 7.43 14.26 9.37
N VAL A 49 8.02 13.18 9.87
CA VAL A 49 9.48 12.97 9.81
C VAL A 49 9.96 12.88 8.37
N MET A 50 9.23 12.16 7.51
CA MET A 50 9.56 12.09 6.08
C MET A 50 9.50 13.47 5.42
N LEU A 51 8.47 14.26 5.66
CA LEU A 51 8.36 15.61 5.10
C LEU A 51 9.46 16.53 5.57
N LYS A 52 9.78 16.52 6.87
CA LYS A 52 10.92 17.25 7.42
C LYS A 52 12.23 16.87 6.74
N ARG A 53 12.45 15.58 6.53
CA ARG A 53 13.63 15.06 5.82
C ARG A 53 13.68 15.55 4.38
N LEU A 54 12.57 15.49 3.66
CA LEU A 54 12.50 15.95 2.27
C LEU A 54 12.74 17.46 2.14
N ILE A 55 12.27 18.26 3.10
CA ILE A 55 12.54 19.71 3.15
C ILE A 55 14.04 19.96 3.30
N ILE A 56 14.71 19.30 4.24
CA ILE A 56 16.16 19.43 4.42
C ILE A 56 16.89 18.99 3.14
N MET A 57 16.51 17.88 2.55
CA MET A 57 17.14 17.37 1.33
C MET A 57 16.95 18.33 0.16
N ARG A 58 15.79 18.98 0.06
CA ARG A 58 15.53 20.04 -0.92
C ARG A 58 16.45 21.23 -0.70
N ASP A 59 16.51 21.74 0.54
CA ASP A 59 17.29 22.94 0.89
C ASP A 59 18.80 22.72 0.72
N GLU A 60 19.26 21.50 0.95
CA GLU A 60 20.64 21.06 0.70
C GLU A 60 20.87 20.60 -0.76
N LYS A 61 19.88 20.71 -1.64
CA LYS A 61 19.94 20.28 -3.05
C LYS A 61 20.26 18.80 -3.26
N LYS A 62 19.94 17.96 -2.26
CA LYS A 62 20.19 16.51 -2.33
C LYS A 62 19.12 15.74 -3.10
N LEU A 63 18.06 16.41 -3.54
CA LEU A 63 17.06 15.88 -4.48
C LEU A 63 17.36 16.24 -5.94
N ASP A 64 18.26 17.19 -6.19
CA ASP A 64 18.60 17.64 -7.54
C ASP A 64 19.24 16.48 -8.33
N GLY A 65 18.70 16.23 -9.54
CA GLY A 65 19.18 15.16 -10.40
C GLY A 65 18.93 13.73 -9.87
N LYS A 66 18.15 13.56 -8.80
CA LYS A 66 17.76 12.25 -8.28
C LYS A 66 16.39 11.89 -8.83
N ASP A 67 16.33 10.83 -9.64
CA ASP A 67 15.09 10.42 -10.31
C ASP A 67 14.25 9.45 -9.50
N TRP A 68 14.77 8.90 -8.40
CA TRP A 68 14.08 7.83 -7.71
C TRP A 68 14.20 7.93 -6.19
N MET A 69 13.06 7.77 -5.53
CA MET A 69 12.96 7.51 -4.10
C MET A 69 12.19 6.22 -3.85
N HIS A 70 12.69 5.37 -3.00
CA HIS A 70 12.01 4.15 -2.56
C HIS A 70 11.65 4.24 -1.09
N VAL A 71 10.41 3.91 -0.73
CA VAL A 71 9.93 3.88 0.66
C VAL A 71 9.77 2.42 1.07
N LEU A 72 10.64 1.99 1.99
CA LEU A 72 10.74 0.60 2.39
C LEU A 72 9.54 0.17 3.24
N GLY A 73 8.99 -1.02 2.96
CA GLY A 73 8.10 -1.74 3.86
C GLY A 73 6.73 -1.10 4.12
N THR A 74 6.26 -0.15 3.32
CA THR A 74 4.94 0.47 3.52
C THR A 74 3.87 -0.17 2.66
N SER A 75 2.66 -0.31 3.21
CA SER A 75 1.48 -0.83 2.51
C SER A 75 0.19 -0.13 2.90
N GLN A 76 0.26 0.88 3.72
CA GLN A 76 -0.91 1.66 4.14
C GLN A 76 -1.44 2.46 2.95
N MET A 77 -2.75 2.42 2.73
CA MET A 77 -3.37 3.08 1.59
C MET A 77 -3.29 4.61 1.66
N ASP A 78 -3.40 5.18 2.86
CA ASP A 78 -3.20 6.61 3.09
C ASP A 78 -1.81 7.06 2.60
N TRP A 79 -0.78 6.24 2.88
CA TRP A 79 0.58 6.52 2.39
C TRP A 79 0.66 6.50 0.88
N GLY A 80 -0.08 5.62 0.21
CA GLY A 80 -0.19 5.63 -1.25
C GLY A 80 -0.66 7.00 -1.78
N CYS A 81 -1.66 7.60 -1.13
CA CYS A 81 -2.14 8.93 -1.47
C CYS A 81 -1.11 10.01 -1.15
N TYR A 82 -0.51 9.98 0.03
CA TYR A 82 0.48 10.98 0.47
C TYR A 82 1.72 10.96 -0.43
N LEU A 83 2.26 9.78 -0.71
CA LEU A 83 3.43 9.63 -1.56
C LEU A 83 3.16 10.06 -3.01
N THR A 84 1.94 9.85 -3.52
CA THR A 84 1.53 10.35 -4.83
C THR A 84 1.57 11.87 -4.87
N GLN A 85 1.04 12.54 -3.84
CA GLN A 85 1.06 14.00 -3.76
C GLN A 85 2.49 14.54 -3.58
N VAL A 86 3.29 13.92 -2.72
CA VAL A 86 4.72 14.28 -2.57
C VAL A 86 5.45 14.16 -3.92
N GLN A 87 5.25 13.06 -4.65
CA GLN A 87 5.85 12.88 -5.96
C GLN A 87 5.48 14.02 -6.93
N ARG A 88 4.21 14.46 -6.91
CA ARG A 88 3.75 15.57 -7.77
C ARG A 88 4.42 16.87 -7.41
N GLN A 89 4.54 17.20 -6.13
CA GLN A 89 5.20 18.41 -5.69
C GLN A 89 6.70 18.40 -6.02
N VAL A 90 7.39 17.28 -5.81
CA VAL A 90 8.80 17.15 -6.21
C VAL A 90 8.95 17.28 -7.73
N ARG A 91 8.06 16.68 -8.52
CA ARG A 91 8.06 16.81 -9.99
C ARG A 91 7.84 18.24 -10.44
N LYS A 92 6.94 18.95 -9.79
CA LYS A 92 6.59 20.34 -10.12
C LYS A 92 7.72 21.32 -9.82
N HIS A 93 8.44 21.11 -8.72
CA HIS A 93 9.32 22.12 -8.16
C HIS A 93 10.81 21.79 -8.20
N ILE A 94 11.19 20.52 -8.38
CA ILE A 94 12.58 20.07 -8.25
C ILE A 94 13.03 19.27 -9.48
N ASN A 95 12.39 18.12 -9.74
CA ASN A 95 12.80 17.20 -10.79
C ASN A 95 11.59 16.55 -11.47
N PRO A 96 11.23 16.91 -12.71
CA PRO A 96 10.06 16.38 -13.40
C PRO A 96 10.09 14.87 -13.64
N ASN A 97 11.26 14.24 -13.58
CA ASN A 97 11.43 12.79 -13.76
C ASN A 97 11.34 11.99 -12.46
N PHE A 98 11.16 12.67 -11.31
CA PHE A 98 11.17 12.03 -10.02
C PHE A 98 10.05 10.99 -9.87
N THR A 99 10.40 9.82 -9.36
CA THR A 99 9.46 8.71 -9.14
C THR A 99 9.61 8.18 -7.73
N ILE A 100 8.46 7.97 -7.06
CA ILE A 100 8.41 7.29 -5.78
C ILE A 100 7.90 5.87 -6.01
N SER A 101 8.60 4.90 -5.44
CA SER A 101 8.16 3.51 -5.33
C SER A 101 8.14 3.08 -3.87
N PHE A 102 7.36 2.06 -3.58
CA PHE A 102 7.34 1.44 -2.26
C PHE A 102 7.00 -0.04 -2.40
N ASP A 103 7.30 -0.82 -1.38
CA ASP A 103 7.06 -2.25 -1.33
C ASP A 103 6.45 -2.68 -0.01
N SER A 104 5.82 -3.83 -0.02
CA SER A 104 5.37 -4.48 1.21
C SER A 104 5.07 -5.95 1.00
N ALA A 105 5.41 -6.77 1.98
CA ALA A 105 5.00 -8.15 2.06
C ALA A 105 3.58 -8.36 2.59
N SER A 106 2.82 -7.29 2.88
CA SER A 106 1.53 -7.36 3.58
C SER A 106 0.50 -8.24 2.86
N ALA A 107 0.44 -8.21 1.52
CA ALA A 107 -0.47 -9.04 0.76
C ALA A 107 -0.23 -10.54 0.99
N PHE A 108 1.04 -10.94 1.10
CA PHE A 108 1.45 -12.32 1.37
C PHE A 108 1.25 -12.68 2.84
N LEU A 109 1.68 -11.81 3.75
CA LEU A 109 1.55 -12.01 5.19
C LEU A 109 0.09 -12.08 5.63
N SER A 110 -0.79 -11.27 5.05
CA SER A 110 -2.24 -11.35 5.31
C SER A 110 -2.78 -12.73 4.96
N THR A 111 -2.40 -13.29 3.80
CA THR A 111 -2.79 -14.65 3.43
C THR A 111 -2.23 -15.68 4.41
N ALA A 112 -0.96 -15.56 4.82
CA ALA A 112 -0.35 -16.46 5.80
C ALA A 112 -1.08 -16.43 7.15
N ASN A 113 -1.70 -15.30 7.49
CA ASN A 113 -2.57 -15.12 8.67
C ASN A 113 -4.04 -15.50 8.41
N GLY A 114 -4.36 -16.07 7.27
CA GLY A 114 -5.71 -16.49 6.91
C GLY A 114 -6.64 -15.34 6.51
N LEU A 115 -6.10 -14.22 6.02
CA LEU A 115 -6.87 -13.04 5.65
C LEU A 115 -6.78 -12.77 4.15
N VAL A 116 -7.90 -12.36 3.56
CA VAL A 116 -7.99 -11.89 2.18
C VAL A 116 -8.56 -10.47 2.12
N TYR A 117 -8.06 -9.67 1.21
CA TYR A 117 -8.54 -8.32 0.95
C TYR A 117 -9.87 -8.39 0.20
N THR A 118 -10.91 -7.79 0.74
CA THR A 118 -12.26 -7.87 0.18
C THR A 118 -12.66 -6.61 -0.57
N HIS A 119 -12.40 -5.45 0.02
CA HIS A 119 -12.67 -4.16 -0.61
C HIS A 119 -11.88 -3.04 0.08
N ASN A 120 -11.91 -1.85 -0.51
CA ASN A 120 -11.34 -0.65 0.10
C ASN A 120 -12.43 0.09 0.89
N SER A 121 -12.02 0.69 2.00
CA SER A 121 -12.88 1.50 2.86
C SER A 121 -12.33 2.90 3.02
N PHE A 122 -13.24 3.87 3.01
CA PHE A 122 -12.97 5.28 3.35
C PHE A 122 -13.59 5.66 4.71
N ALA A 123 -13.89 4.68 5.54
CA ALA A 123 -14.45 4.92 6.86
C ALA A 123 -13.44 5.59 7.80
N ASN A 124 -13.96 6.36 8.78
CA ASN A 124 -13.16 7.03 9.81
C ASN A 124 -12.10 8.00 9.24
N ASP A 125 -12.43 8.67 8.13
CA ASP A 125 -11.53 9.62 7.45
C ASP A 125 -10.17 9.00 7.03
N ARG A 126 -10.14 7.70 6.79
CA ARG A 126 -8.95 6.95 6.34
C ARG A 126 -9.25 6.12 5.10
N PHE A 127 -8.22 5.95 4.27
CA PHE A 127 -8.25 4.98 3.18
C PHE A 127 -7.55 3.70 3.63
N SER A 128 -8.28 2.59 3.67
CA SER A 128 -7.78 1.33 4.21
C SER A 128 -8.34 0.11 3.47
N PHE A 129 -7.67 -1.04 3.64
CA PHE A 129 -8.24 -2.33 3.25
C PHE A 129 -9.22 -2.84 4.29
N VAL A 130 -10.31 -3.46 3.81
CA VAL A 130 -11.13 -4.37 4.61
C VAL A 130 -10.70 -5.79 4.27
N MET A 131 -10.52 -6.59 5.31
CA MET A 131 -10.06 -7.97 5.20
C MET A 131 -11.05 -8.89 5.90
N ASP A 132 -11.31 -10.04 5.28
CA ASP A 132 -12.09 -11.12 5.88
C ASP A 132 -11.24 -12.38 5.98
N LYS A 133 -11.70 -13.34 6.78
CA LYS A 133 -11.07 -14.64 6.84
C LYS A 133 -11.20 -15.34 5.47
N ALA A 134 -10.10 -15.88 5.01
CA ALA A 134 -10.11 -16.73 3.82
C ALA A 134 -11.00 -17.97 4.08
N PRO A 135 -11.74 -18.43 3.08
CA PRO A 135 -12.58 -19.62 3.21
C PRO A 135 -11.74 -20.85 3.61
N ASP A 136 -12.19 -21.56 4.64
CA ASP A 136 -11.57 -22.78 5.15
C ASP A 136 -12.62 -23.68 5.78
N ASP A 137 -13.47 -24.29 4.95
CA ASP A 137 -14.56 -25.16 5.38
C ASP A 137 -14.52 -26.50 4.63
N LYS A 138 -14.45 -27.61 5.37
CA LYS A 138 -14.45 -28.97 4.84
C LYS A 138 -15.68 -29.28 4.00
N GLN A 139 -16.82 -28.68 4.31
CA GLN A 139 -18.06 -28.88 3.56
C GLN A 139 -17.98 -28.32 2.14
N LEU A 140 -17.06 -27.40 1.89
CA LEU A 140 -16.81 -26.78 0.60
C LEU A 140 -15.80 -27.52 -0.25
N LYS A 141 -15.21 -28.61 0.25
CA LYS A 141 -14.35 -29.50 -0.53
C LYS A 141 -15.09 -30.01 -1.76
N GLY A 142 -14.54 -29.79 -2.95
CA GLY A 142 -15.16 -30.17 -4.22
C GLY A 142 -16.34 -29.30 -4.65
N SER A 143 -16.67 -28.23 -3.90
CA SER A 143 -17.79 -27.34 -4.22
C SER A 143 -17.51 -26.44 -5.42
N ASP A 144 -18.44 -26.35 -6.35
CA ASP A 144 -18.42 -25.44 -7.49
C ASP A 144 -18.96 -24.03 -7.19
N ILE A 145 -19.24 -23.74 -5.92
CA ILE A 145 -19.63 -22.38 -5.49
C ILE A 145 -18.51 -21.42 -5.83
N GLN A 146 -18.86 -20.26 -6.36
CA GLN A 146 -17.93 -19.19 -6.71
C GLN A 146 -17.19 -18.68 -5.48
N PHE A 147 -15.88 -18.44 -5.60
CA PHE A 147 -15.11 -17.72 -4.58
C PHE A 147 -15.73 -16.35 -4.31
N PRO A 148 -15.98 -15.97 -3.04
CA PRO A 148 -16.85 -14.84 -2.73
C PRO A 148 -16.21 -13.46 -2.89
N PHE A 149 -14.89 -13.39 -3.12
CA PHE A 149 -14.17 -12.13 -3.15
C PHE A 149 -13.73 -11.75 -4.56
N ASP A 150 -13.96 -10.50 -4.94
CA ASP A 150 -13.71 -10.03 -6.30
C ASP A 150 -12.24 -9.72 -6.56
N SER A 151 -11.72 -10.29 -7.62
CA SER A 151 -10.44 -9.97 -8.26
C SER A 151 -10.37 -10.62 -9.64
N GLY A 152 -9.35 -10.26 -10.43
CA GLY A 152 -9.13 -10.92 -11.73
C GLY A 152 -8.97 -12.43 -11.62
N ILE A 153 -8.33 -12.92 -10.55
CA ILE A 153 -8.22 -14.35 -10.25
C ILE A 153 -9.46 -14.87 -9.50
N GLY A 154 -9.96 -14.13 -8.52
CA GLY A 154 -11.12 -14.53 -7.71
C GLY A 154 -12.36 -14.88 -8.53
N ARG A 155 -12.62 -14.16 -9.63
CA ARG A 155 -13.71 -14.47 -10.57
C ARG A 155 -13.58 -15.82 -11.27
N ARG A 156 -12.41 -16.41 -11.29
CA ARG A 156 -12.11 -17.70 -11.90
C ARG A 156 -12.05 -18.84 -10.89
N LEU A 157 -11.97 -18.51 -9.59
CA LEU A 157 -11.84 -19.48 -8.52
C LEU A 157 -13.21 -19.96 -8.05
N LYS A 158 -13.26 -21.23 -7.70
CA LYS A 158 -14.36 -21.85 -6.98
C LYS A 158 -13.90 -22.24 -5.59
N MET A 159 -14.84 -22.53 -4.70
CA MET A 159 -14.50 -22.91 -3.33
C MET A 159 -13.64 -24.18 -3.27
N LYS A 160 -13.82 -25.10 -4.20
CA LYS A 160 -12.96 -26.31 -4.31
C LYS A 160 -11.48 -26.00 -4.60
N ASP A 161 -11.19 -24.84 -5.20
CA ASP A 161 -9.81 -24.43 -5.52
C ASP A 161 -9.09 -23.85 -4.29
N VAL A 162 -9.86 -23.45 -3.27
CA VAL A 162 -9.36 -22.86 -2.03
C VAL A 162 -9.52 -23.83 -0.85
N CYS A 163 -10.69 -24.44 -0.67
CA CYS A 163 -10.95 -25.42 0.41
C CYS A 163 -10.53 -26.82 -0.04
N TRP A 164 -9.23 -27.04 -0.14
CA TRP A 164 -8.67 -28.27 -0.76
C TRP A 164 -8.86 -29.52 0.12
N TYR A 165 -8.44 -29.50 1.37
CA TYR A 165 -8.47 -30.66 2.30
C TYR A 165 -7.89 -31.94 1.68
N GLY A 166 -6.81 -31.82 0.91
CA GLY A 166 -6.13 -32.94 0.30
C GLY A 166 -5.01 -33.55 1.16
N GLU A 167 -4.45 -34.65 0.69
CA GLU A 167 -3.35 -35.32 1.39
C GLU A 167 -2.05 -34.50 1.45
N ASN A 168 -1.91 -33.52 0.58
CA ASN A 168 -0.73 -32.65 0.45
C ASN A 168 -0.96 -31.24 0.99
N ASP A 169 -1.92 -31.06 1.92
CA ASP A 169 -2.09 -29.75 2.55
C ASP A 169 -0.82 -29.37 3.35
N LEU A 170 -0.58 -28.05 3.47
CA LEU A 170 0.61 -27.53 4.16
C LEU A 170 0.61 -27.85 5.66
N ASN A 171 -0.53 -28.27 6.19
CA ASN A 171 -0.75 -28.52 7.61
C ASN A 171 -0.95 -30.00 7.94
N LYS A 172 -0.56 -30.90 7.06
CA LYS A 172 -0.71 -32.35 7.17
C LYS A 172 -0.22 -32.93 8.51
N ASN A 173 0.70 -32.28 9.18
CA ASN A 173 1.31 -32.75 10.44
C ASN A 173 0.57 -32.27 11.70
N GLY A 174 -0.71 -31.93 11.61
CA GLY A 174 -1.61 -31.98 12.74
C GLY A 174 -1.46 -30.91 13.81
N LYS A 175 -1.14 -29.67 13.48
CA LYS A 175 -1.35 -28.59 14.44
C LYS A 175 -2.85 -28.31 14.57
N VAL A 176 -3.37 -28.27 15.78
CA VAL A 176 -4.73 -27.84 16.07
C VAL A 176 -4.93 -26.43 15.49
N GLY A 177 -5.94 -26.25 14.63
CA GLY A 177 -6.16 -25.00 13.91
C GLY A 177 -5.48 -24.91 12.54
N ALA A 178 -4.93 -26.01 12.02
CA ALA A 178 -4.38 -26.06 10.68
C ALA A 178 -5.44 -25.78 9.60
N THR A 179 -5.06 -24.99 8.59
CA THR A 179 -5.92 -24.70 7.44
C THR A 179 -5.91 -25.87 6.45
N SER A 180 -6.95 -25.94 5.60
CA SER A 180 -7.01 -26.91 4.51
C SER A 180 -6.13 -26.54 3.30
N TRP A 181 -5.51 -25.37 3.34
CA TRP A 181 -4.82 -24.84 2.17
C TRP A 181 -3.52 -25.59 1.90
N ASP A 182 -3.37 -25.99 0.66
CA ASP A 182 -2.10 -26.45 0.12
C ASP A 182 -1.29 -25.25 -0.42
N SER A 183 -0.11 -25.50 -0.96
CA SER A 183 0.75 -24.48 -1.54
C SER A 183 0.07 -23.73 -2.69
N PHE A 184 -0.76 -24.43 -3.47
CA PHE A 184 -1.45 -23.85 -4.61
C PHE A 184 -2.57 -22.90 -4.17
N SER A 185 -3.41 -23.31 -3.21
CA SER A 185 -4.43 -22.45 -2.63
C SER A 185 -3.84 -21.17 -2.02
N TYR A 186 -2.71 -21.28 -1.33
CA TYR A 186 -1.97 -20.12 -0.83
C TYR A 186 -1.56 -19.17 -1.94
N VAL A 187 -0.97 -19.66 -3.01
CA VAL A 187 -0.55 -18.83 -4.15
C VAL A 187 -1.74 -18.13 -4.81
N LEU A 188 -2.88 -18.80 -4.95
CA LEU A 188 -4.09 -18.21 -5.50
C LEU A 188 -4.62 -17.06 -4.63
N MET A 189 -4.65 -17.25 -3.30
CA MET A 189 -5.09 -16.22 -2.36
C MET A 189 -4.07 -15.07 -2.26
N MET A 190 -2.77 -15.36 -2.31
CA MET A 190 -1.73 -14.33 -2.39
C MET A 190 -1.89 -13.48 -3.66
N ALA A 191 -2.13 -14.11 -4.80
CA ALA A 191 -2.36 -13.41 -6.06
C ALA A 191 -3.64 -12.54 -6.02
N HIS A 192 -4.70 -13.02 -5.34
CA HIS A 192 -5.89 -12.23 -5.06
C HIS A 192 -5.56 -10.97 -4.23
N ASN A 193 -4.81 -11.12 -3.13
CA ASN A 193 -4.42 -10.01 -2.27
C ASN A 193 -3.52 -9.00 -3.01
N VAL A 194 -2.54 -9.47 -3.78
CA VAL A 194 -1.66 -8.61 -4.60
C VAL A 194 -2.47 -7.82 -5.62
N TYR A 195 -3.41 -8.46 -6.31
CA TYR A 195 -4.31 -7.77 -7.25
C TYR A 195 -5.06 -6.63 -6.56
N ASN A 196 -5.66 -6.89 -5.40
CA ASN A 196 -6.42 -5.88 -4.67
C ASN A 196 -5.51 -4.76 -4.13
N GLN A 197 -4.28 -5.08 -3.73
CA GLN A 197 -3.30 -4.07 -3.34
C GLN A 197 -2.94 -3.15 -4.51
N ILE A 198 -2.66 -3.70 -5.69
CA ILE A 198 -2.38 -2.91 -6.89
C ILE A 198 -3.57 -2.02 -7.25
N ARG A 199 -4.79 -2.57 -7.21
CA ARG A 199 -6.01 -1.79 -7.47
C ARG A 199 -6.21 -0.64 -6.48
N ALA A 200 -5.93 -0.88 -5.21
CA ALA A 200 -6.01 0.17 -4.19
C ALA A 200 -4.97 1.28 -4.40
N ILE A 201 -3.75 0.94 -4.83
CA ILE A 201 -2.75 1.95 -5.20
C ILE A 201 -3.20 2.77 -6.43
N GLN A 202 -3.81 2.14 -7.43
CA GLN A 202 -4.39 2.87 -8.57
C GLN A 202 -5.47 3.85 -8.09
N ILE A 203 -6.37 3.42 -7.21
CA ILE A 203 -7.39 4.29 -6.61
C ILE A 203 -6.72 5.44 -5.83
N ALA A 204 -5.66 5.17 -5.06
CA ALA A 204 -4.92 6.21 -4.34
C ALA A 204 -4.34 7.27 -5.29
N ASN A 205 -3.83 6.85 -6.45
CA ASN A 205 -3.36 7.77 -7.49
C ASN A 205 -4.52 8.60 -8.06
N ASP A 206 -5.64 7.94 -8.40
CA ASP A 206 -6.82 8.59 -8.98
C ASP A 206 -7.44 9.60 -8.01
N LEU A 207 -7.45 9.33 -6.70
CA LEU A 207 -7.93 10.26 -5.67
C LEU A 207 -7.18 11.60 -5.66
N ASN A 208 -5.92 11.60 -6.06
CA ASN A 208 -5.13 12.83 -6.17
C ASN A 208 -5.32 13.54 -7.53
N ASP A 209 -5.95 12.92 -8.53
CA ASP A 209 -6.23 13.52 -9.83
C ASP A 209 -7.56 14.29 -9.88
N ILE A 210 -8.36 14.18 -8.85
CA ILE A 210 -9.67 14.81 -8.82
C ILE A 210 -9.52 16.28 -8.43
N GLU A 211 -9.53 17.17 -9.42
CA GLU A 211 -9.39 18.63 -9.24
C GLU A 211 -10.55 19.28 -8.48
N SER A 212 -11.68 18.60 -8.31
CA SER A 212 -12.86 19.16 -7.64
C SER A 212 -13.59 18.16 -6.79
N ILE A 213 -13.03 17.85 -5.64
CA ILE A 213 -13.83 17.15 -4.64
C ILE A 213 -14.57 18.21 -3.83
N LYS A 214 -15.86 18.30 -4.09
CA LYS A 214 -16.75 19.07 -3.20
C LYS A 214 -16.78 18.36 -1.85
N TYR A 215 -15.98 18.87 -0.92
CA TYR A 215 -16.09 18.50 0.48
C TYR A 215 -17.55 18.73 0.93
N ARG A 216 -18.23 17.69 1.39
CA ARG A 216 -19.50 17.79 2.11
C ARG A 216 -19.20 17.74 3.60
N PRO A 217 -19.18 18.89 4.33
CA PRO A 217 -18.91 18.92 5.77
C PRO A 217 -19.99 18.22 6.60
N GLU A 218 -21.08 17.81 5.99
CA GLU A 218 -22.29 17.29 6.64
C GLU A 218 -22.25 15.78 6.92
N VAL A 219 -21.30 15.04 6.36
CA VAL A 219 -21.17 13.60 6.63
C VAL A 219 -20.37 13.38 7.91
N LYS A 220 -20.94 13.84 9.04
CA LYS A 220 -20.33 13.63 10.37
C LYS A 220 -20.32 12.17 10.83
N HIS A 221 -21.10 11.29 10.24
CA HIS A 221 -21.18 9.88 10.61
C HIS A 221 -21.57 8.99 9.43
N TRP A 222 -20.64 8.20 8.94
CA TRP A 222 -20.95 7.01 8.14
C TRP A 222 -21.58 5.94 9.03
N ARG A 223 -22.78 6.20 9.54
CA ARG A 223 -23.64 5.15 10.07
C ARG A 223 -24.72 4.90 9.03
N LYS A 224 -24.62 3.70 8.39
CA LYS A 224 -25.68 3.05 7.60
C LYS A 224 -26.66 4.04 6.97
N THR A 225 -26.32 4.63 5.84
CA THR A 225 -27.31 5.24 4.97
C THR A 225 -28.30 4.15 4.57
N LYS A 226 -29.57 4.34 4.92
CA LYS A 226 -30.64 3.48 4.45
C LYS A 226 -30.63 3.53 2.93
N ALA A 227 -30.94 2.42 2.29
CA ALA A 227 -31.01 2.23 0.83
C ALA A 227 -31.99 3.18 0.10
N SER A 228 -32.52 4.22 0.76
CA SER A 228 -33.46 5.20 0.24
C SER A 228 -32.83 6.52 -0.24
N ASP A 229 -31.54 6.78 0.04
CA ASP A 229 -30.89 7.99 -0.47
C ASP A 229 -30.18 7.70 -1.80
N LYS A 230 -31.01 7.39 -2.81
CA LYS A 230 -30.58 7.41 -4.21
C LYS A 230 -30.52 8.86 -4.69
N THR A 231 -29.40 9.52 -4.50
CA THR A 231 -29.02 10.62 -5.38
C THR A 231 -28.09 10.02 -6.45
N ASP A 232 -28.49 10.09 -7.70
CA ASP A 232 -27.88 9.43 -8.86
C ASP A 232 -26.53 10.01 -9.31
N GLU A 233 -25.81 10.71 -8.47
CA GLU A 233 -24.43 11.14 -8.74
C GLU A 233 -23.45 10.33 -7.88
N PRO A 234 -22.47 9.66 -8.50
CA PRO A 234 -21.39 9.02 -7.76
C PRO A 234 -20.56 10.12 -7.10
N SER A 235 -20.88 10.46 -5.86
CA SER A 235 -20.04 11.35 -5.07
C SER A 235 -18.76 10.60 -4.69
N ILE A 236 -17.67 10.88 -5.40
CA ILE A 236 -16.36 10.38 -5.00
C ILE A 236 -15.99 11.11 -3.71
N TYR A 237 -15.90 10.35 -2.63
CA TYR A 237 -15.49 10.87 -1.31
C TYR A 237 -13.99 10.68 -1.15
N VAL A 238 -13.27 11.76 -0.87
CA VAL A 238 -11.87 11.68 -0.44
C VAL A 238 -11.79 11.85 1.06
N PRO A 239 -11.11 10.95 1.77
CA PRO A 239 -10.90 11.08 3.20
C PRO A 239 -10.30 12.43 3.58
N ARG A 240 -10.76 12.97 4.71
CA ARG A 240 -10.39 14.29 5.17
C ARG A 240 -8.88 14.44 5.41
N ASN A 241 -8.24 13.41 5.91
CA ASN A 241 -6.80 13.38 6.12
C ASN A 241 -6.02 13.54 4.81
N ILE A 242 -6.50 12.97 3.69
CA ILE A 242 -5.87 13.10 2.37
C ILE A 242 -6.03 14.51 1.84
N LEU A 243 -7.23 15.09 1.93
CA LEU A 243 -7.46 16.47 1.53
C LEU A 243 -6.60 17.45 2.33
N TYR A 244 -6.52 17.26 3.63
CA TYR A 244 -5.70 18.09 4.51
C TYR A 244 -4.21 17.98 4.15
N PHE A 245 -3.73 16.76 3.92
CA PHE A 245 -2.35 16.52 3.52
C PHE A 245 -2.03 17.20 2.18
N ASN A 246 -2.91 17.08 1.19
CA ASN A 246 -2.71 17.72 -0.11
C ASN A 246 -2.55 19.24 0.03
N THR A 247 -3.40 19.87 0.83
CA THR A 247 -3.29 21.32 1.12
C THR A 247 -2.00 21.69 1.87
N LEU A 248 -1.51 20.80 2.74
CA LEU A 248 -0.30 21.06 3.52
C LEU A 248 0.98 21.03 2.68
N VAL A 249 1.02 20.20 1.65
CA VAL A 249 2.23 20.01 0.83
C VAL A 249 2.26 20.85 -0.46
N GLU A 250 1.14 21.48 -0.81
CA GLU A 250 1.07 22.47 -1.90
C GLU A 250 1.81 23.77 -1.55
#